data_56a3916e3d731c5c431034b2092efdb4
#
_entry.id   56a3916e3d731c5c431034b2092efdb4
#
_cell.length_a   1.000
_cell.length_b   1.000
_cell.length_c   1.000
_cell.angle_alpha   90.00
_cell.angle_beta   90.00
_cell.angle_gamma   90.00
#
_symmetry.space_group_name_H-M   'P 1'
#
loop_
_entity.id
_entity.type
_entity.pdbx_description
1 polymer ?
#
loop_
_entity_poly.entity_id
_entity_poly.type
_entity_poly.pdbx_seq_one_letter_code
_entity_poly.pdbx_strand_id
1 'polypeptide(L)'
;MTGDNPDEKTVTGLIKWFDPAKGYGFIYNDEGGPDILLHANVLRNFGQGSVADNSQVTVRVLTTTRGLQAVEVYAINPPESHGVPPIADLPQSVIDNLHALPLQPARVKWFDKAKGFGFANIFGRADDVFLHIEVLRHSGLADLTVGEAVSLRVVEGPRGLMAAQVASWDDVLHQHGAMSEAEGSTAGSDQPASGDDTPSGVTSHLAVG
;
A
#
# COMPACT_ATOMS: atom_id res chain seq x y z
N MET A 1 -13.28 -14.23 -21.43
CA MET A 1 -12.39 -15.26 -22.01
C MET A 1 -10.98 -14.79 -21.75
N THR A 2 -10.42 -15.17 -20.61
CA THR A 2 -9.01 -14.94 -20.25
C THR A 2 -8.20 -15.95 -21.06
N GLY A 3 -7.55 -15.46 -22.11
CA GLY A 3 -6.66 -16.29 -22.92
C GLY A 3 -5.43 -16.64 -22.09
N ASP A 4 -5.39 -17.88 -21.63
CA ASP A 4 -4.21 -18.47 -21.02
C ASP A 4 -3.13 -18.54 -22.12
N ASN A 5 -2.22 -17.57 -22.11
CA ASN A 5 -1.09 -17.57 -23.03
C ASN A 5 -0.07 -18.57 -22.46
N PRO A 6 0.31 -19.64 -23.19
CA PRO A 6 1.20 -20.69 -22.67
C PRO A 6 2.58 -20.18 -22.23
N ASP A 7 2.95 -18.96 -22.66
CA ASP A 7 4.22 -18.33 -22.30
C ASP A 7 4.11 -17.44 -21.03
N GLU A 8 2.92 -17.30 -20.43
CA GLU A 8 2.67 -16.50 -19.24
C GLU A 8 2.29 -17.39 -18.06
N LYS A 9 2.90 -17.16 -16.91
CA LYS A 9 2.56 -17.84 -15.66
C LYS A 9 2.65 -16.89 -14.48
N THR A 10 1.88 -17.16 -13.43
CA THR A 10 2.01 -16.48 -12.15
C THR A 10 2.99 -17.22 -11.28
N VAL A 11 4.00 -16.53 -10.76
CA VAL A 11 5.07 -17.06 -9.92
C VAL A 11 5.17 -16.24 -8.65
N THR A 12 5.36 -16.90 -7.53
CA THR A 12 5.78 -16.28 -6.26
C THR A 12 7.26 -16.49 -6.08
N GLY A 13 7.96 -15.49 -5.55
CA GLY A 13 9.39 -15.58 -5.29
C GLY A 13 9.86 -14.46 -4.36
N LEU A 14 11.14 -14.48 -3.99
CA LEU A 14 11.75 -13.47 -3.13
C LEU A 14 12.60 -12.51 -3.95
N ILE A 15 12.53 -11.21 -3.64
CA ILE A 15 13.42 -10.22 -4.24
C ILE A 15 14.87 -10.58 -3.85
N LYS A 16 15.69 -10.87 -4.86
CA LYS A 16 17.12 -11.11 -4.70
C LYS A 16 17.84 -9.80 -4.45
N TRP A 17 17.56 -8.80 -5.25
CA TRP A 17 17.97 -7.41 -5.12
C TRP A 17 17.21 -6.55 -6.13
N PHE A 18 17.06 -5.27 -5.82
CA PHE A 18 16.50 -4.27 -6.72
C PHE A 18 17.27 -2.95 -6.59
N ASP A 19 17.65 -2.37 -7.72
CA ASP A 19 18.36 -1.10 -7.78
C ASP A 19 17.48 -0.06 -8.50
N PRO A 20 16.86 0.88 -7.77
CA PRO A 20 15.98 1.88 -8.36
C PRO A 20 16.71 2.86 -9.28
N ALA A 21 18.04 3.07 -9.08
CA ALA A 21 18.84 3.93 -9.93
C ALA A 21 19.15 3.28 -11.28
N LYS A 22 19.37 1.96 -11.30
CA LYS A 22 19.52 1.18 -12.53
C LYS A 22 18.19 0.87 -13.19
N GLY A 23 17.10 0.90 -12.42
CA GLY A 23 15.75 0.65 -12.91
C GLY A 23 15.41 -0.82 -13.11
N TYR A 24 16.13 -1.76 -12.47
CA TYR A 24 15.81 -3.18 -12.51
C TYR A 24 16.36 -3.95 -11.31
N GLY A 25 15.89 -5.17 -11.15
CA GLY A 25 16.32 -6.14 -10.15
C GLY A 25 15.99 -7.56 -10.58
N PHE A 26 16.17 -8.50 -9.66
CA PHE A 26 15.88 -9.91 -9.89
C PHE A 26 15.10 -10.51 -8.74
N ILE A 27 14.24 -11.48 -9.07
CA ILE A 27 13.45 -12.27 -8.16
C ILE A 27 14.00 -13.71 -8.22
N TYR A 28 14.22 -14.34 -7.06
CA TYR A 28 14.44 -15.77 -6.99
C TYR A 28 13.16 -16.49 -7.43
N ASN A 29 13.31 -17.48 -8.31
CA ASN A 29 12.19 -18.29 -8.73
C ASN A 29 12.01 -19.48 -7.77
N ASP A 30 11.00 -19.44 -6.90
CA ASP A 30 10.73 -20.48 -5.89
C ASP A 30 10.35 -21.83 -6.54
N GLU A 31 9.89 -21.83 -7.79
CA GLU A 31 9.61 -23.06 -8.54
C GLU A 31 10.89 -23.71 -9.11
N GLY A 32 12.03 -23.06 -8.93
CA GLY A 32 13.30 -23.44 -9.53
C GLY A 32 13.48 -22.91 -10.96
N GLY A 33 14.72 -22.84 -11.40
CA GLY A 33 15.07 -22.31 -12.72
C GLY A 33 15.78 -20.94 -12.63
N PRO A 34 15.84 -20.19 -13.75
CA PRO A 34 16.53 -18.91 -13.78
C PRO A 34 15.79 -17.84 -12.99
N ASP A 35 16.56 -16.89 -12.48
CA ASP A 35 16.03 -15.67 -11.84
C ASP A 35 15.11 -14.93 -12.80
N ILE A 36 14.09 -14.26 -12.23
CA ILE A 36 13.11 -13.48 -12.99
C ILE A 36 13.53 -12.01 -12.96
N LEU A 37 13.69 -11.40 -14.13
CA LEU A 37 13.98 -9.98 -14.25
C LEU A 37 12.76 -9.14 -13.87
N LEU A 38 12.94 -8.21 -12.93
CA LEU A 38 11.93 -7.21 -12.53
C LEU A 38 12.38 -5.82 -12.96
N HIS A 39 11.59 -5.16 -13.80
CA HIS A 39 11.86 -3.79 -14.25
C HIS A 39 11.13 -2.77 -13.36
N ALA A 40 11.75 -1.59 -13.15
CA ALA A 40 11.17 -0.48 -12.39
C ALA A 40 9.79 -0.04 -12.90
N ASN A 41 9.55 -0.11 -14.22
CA ASN A 41 8.25 0.24 -14.78
C ASN A 41 7.13 -0.70 -14.30
N VAL A 42 7.44 -1.99 -14.14
CA VAL A 42 6.48 -2.99 -13.65
C VAL A 42 6.14 -2.70 -12.18
N LEU A 43 7.15 -2.32 -11.38
CA LEU A 43 6.96 -1.89 -10.01
C LEU A 43 6.14 -0.59 -9.90
N ARG A 44 6.42 0.40 -10.77
CA ARG A 44 5.66 1.66 -10.80
C ARG A 44 4.20 1.45 -11.21
N ASN A 45 3.91 0.51 -12.10
CA ASN A 45 2.53 0.15 -12.45
C ASN A 45 1.76 -0.46 -11.26
N PHE A 46 2.46 -1.10 -10.33
CA PHE A 46 1.92 -1.56 -9.06
C PHE A 46 1.80 -0.45 -8.01
N GLY A 47 2.42 0.72 -8.23
CA GLY A 47 2.38 1.87 -7.35
C GLY A 47 3.62 2.06 -6.46
N GLN A 48 4.68 1.28 -6.67
CA GLN A 48 5.91 1.40 -5.88
C GLN A 48 7.12 1.83 -6.72
N GLY A 49 7.99 2.67 -6.14
CA GLY A 49 9.24 3.12 -6.75
C GLY A 49 10.42 2.18 -6.48
N SER A 50 10.35 1.40 -5.40
CA SER A 50 11.39 0.46 -4.97
C SER A 50 10.78 -0.73 -4.25
N VAL A 51 11.59 -1.78 -4.03
CA VAL A 51 11.20 -2.96 -3.26
C VAL A 51 12.41 -3.46 -2.46
N ALA A 52 12.17 -3.84 -1.20
CA ALA A 52 13.24 -4.32 -0.32
C ALA A 52 13.71 -5.72 -0.72
N ASP A 53 15.00 -5.98 -0.51
CA ASP A 53 15.58 -7.32 -0.67
C ASP A 53 14.87 -8.30 0.29
N ASN A 54 14.65 -9.53 -0.15
CA ASN A 54 13.90 -10.59 0.54
C ASN A 54 12.39 -10.31 0.74
N SER A 55 11.82 -9.27 0.14
CA SER A 55 10.36 -9.16 0.03
C SER A 55 9.81 -10.30 -0.81
N GLN A 56 8.71 -10.91 -0.37
CA GLN A 56 7.99 -11.89 -1.17
C GLN A 56 7.13 -11.15 -2.19
N VAL A 57 7.23 -11.55 -3.44
CA VAL A 57 6.44 -10.96 -4.52
C VAL A 57 5.70 -12.01 -5.32
N THR A 58 4.48 -11.70 -5.72
CA THR A 58 3.70 -12.50 -6.66
C THR A 58 3.61 -11.73 -7.97
N VAL A 59 4.12 -12.31 -9.03
CA VAL A 59 4.27 -11.66 -10.34
C VAL A 59 3.74 -12.54 -11.47
N ARG A 60 3.24 -11.90 -12.52
CA ARG A 60 3.04 -12.54 -13.82
C ARG A 60 4.35 -12.50 -14.58
N VAL A 61 4.78 -13.64 -15.08
CA VAL A 61 6.06 -13.84 -15.75
C VAL A 61 5.83 -14.24 -17.19
N LEU A 62 6.61 -13.64 -18.08
CA LEU A 62 6.68 -13.99 -19.49
C LEU A 62 8.03 -14.66 -19.77
N THR A 63 8.00 -15.77 -20.51
CA THR A 63 9.21 -16.41 -21.04
C THR A 63 9.66 -15.69 -22.29
N THR A 64 10.88 -15.17 -22.29
CA THR A 64 11.46 -14.45 -23.42
C THR A 64 12.74 -15.17 -23.91
N THR A 65 13.24 -14.78 -25.06
CA THR A 65 14.53 -15.29 -25.58
C THR A 65 15.73 -14.94 -24.68
N ARG A 66 15.56 -13.98 -23.76
CA ARG A 66 16.59 -13.52 -22.80
C ARG A 66 16.39 -14.08 -21.40
N GLY A 67 15.36 -14.90 -21.17
CA GLY A 67 15.01 -15.46 -19.88
C GLY A 67 13.64 -15.04 -19.38
N LEU A 68 13.37 -15.26 -18.11
CA LEU A 68 12.10 -14.93 -17.46
C LEU A 68 12.03 -13.45 -17.11
N GLN A 69 10.90 -12.81 -17.39
CA GLN A 69 10.67 -11.40 -17.10
C GLN A 69 9.30 -11.21 -16.44
N ALA A 70 9.28 -10.48 -15.33
CA ALA A 70 8.04 -10.02 -14.72
C ALA A 70 7.40 -8.94 -15.61
N VAL A 71 6.11 -9.10 -15.90
CA VAL A 71 5.31 -8.16 -16.72
C VAL A 71 4.26 -7.46 -15.88
N GLU A 72 3.88 -8.04 -14.75
CA GLU A 72 2.93 -7.47 -13.80
C GLU A 72 3.21 -7.95 -12.39
N VAL A 73 3.00 -7.09 -11.39
CA VAL A 73 3.06 -7.42 -9.97
C VAL A 73 1.65 -7.46 -9.42
N TYR A 74 1.31 -8.53 -8.71
CA TYR A 74 0.01 -8.69 -8.05
C TYR A 74 0.06 -8.42 -6.56
N ALA A 75 1.17 -8.78 -5.91
CA ALA A 75 1.35 -8.59 -4.48
C ALA A 75 2.82 -8.42 -4.12
N ILE A 76 3.09 -7.60 -3.12
CA ILE A 76 4.39 -7.45 -2.46
C ILE A 76 4.16 -7.56 -0.96
N ASN A 77 4.76 -8.57 -0.35
CA ASN A 77 4.79 -8.74 1.09
C ASN A 77 6.19 -8.35 1.58
N PRO A 78 6.31 -7.45 2.55
CA PRO A 78 7.61 -7.07 3.10
C PRO A 78 8.34 -8.31 3.66
N PRO A 79 9.67 -8.26 3.77
CA PRO A 79 10.42 -9.36 4.36
C PRO A 79 9.95 -9.62 5.78
N GLU A 80 9.80 -10.89 6.17
CA GLU A 80 9.49 -11.24 7.55
C GLU A 80 10.59 -10.71 8.46
N SER A 81 10.29 -9.64 9.16
CA SER A 81 11.17 -9.12 10.19
C SER A 81 10.96 -9.94 11.46
N HIS A 82 11.83 -10.88 11.69
CA HIS A 82 11.96 -11.52 13.02
C HIS A 82 12.56 -10.49 14.00
N GLY A 83 11.72 -9.62 14.50
CA GLY A 83 12.14 -8.65 15.51
C GLY A 83 11.47 -7.29 15.32
N VAL A 84 11.20 -6.69 16.45
CA VAL A 84 10.78 -5.30 16.61
C VAL A 84 11.64 -4.39 15.73
N PRO A 85 11.05 -3.42 14.98
CA PRO A 85 11.84 -2.45 14.28
C PRO A 85 12.88 -1.87 15.23
N PRO A 86 14.16 -1.79 14.84
CA PRO A 86 15.20 -1.22 15.68
C PRO A 86 15.11 0.31 15.71
N ILE A 87 13.94 0.83 16.02
CA ILE A 87 13.82 2.15 16.57
C ILE A 87 13.94 1.92 18.08
N ALA A 88 15.17 1.70 18.48
CA ALA A 88 15.53 1.43 19.89
C ALA A 88 15.02 2.50 20.88
N ASP A 89 14.51 3.61 20.33
CA ASP A 89 14.00 4.75 21.08
C ASP A 89 12.47 4.78 21.18
N LEU A 90 11.73 3.84 20.54
CA LEU A 90 10.27 3.81 20.64
C LEU A 90 9.80 2.88 21.77
N PRO A 91 8.88 3.35 22.62
CA PRO A 91 8.25 2.49 23.61
C PRO A 91 7.51 1.31 22.93
N GLN A 92 7.58 0.12 23.52
CA GLN A 92 6.90 -1.07 23.03
C GLN A 92 5.38 -0.83 22.82
N SER A 93 4.76 -0.04 23.70
CA SER A 93 3.35 0.34 23.60
C SER A 93 2.99 1.09 22.31
N VAL A 94 3.94 1.82 21.71
CA VAL A 94 3.75 2.51 20.43
C VAL A 94 3.82 1.51 19.28
N ILE A 95 4.72 0.55 19.37
CA ILE A 95 4.88 -0.51 18.37
C ILE A 95 3.63 -1.39 18.34
N ASP A 96 3.12 -1.79 19.50
CA ASP A 96 1.92 -2.64 19.65
C ASP A 96 0.65 -1.94 19.10
N ASN A 97 0.61 -0.62 19.13
CA ASN A 97 -0.52 0.19 18.67
C ASN A 97 -0.26 0.94 17.37
N LEU A 98 0.77 0.55 16.62
CA LEU A 98 1.18 1.25 15.41
C LEU A 98 0.02 1.41 14.39
N HIS A 99 -0.79 0.36 14.23
CA HIS A 99 -1.93 0.38 13.32
C HIS A 99 -3.06 1.33 13.73
N ALA A 100 -3.13 1.72 15.00
CA ALA A 100 -4.10 2.70 15.51
C ALA A 100 -3.70 4.15 15.18
N LEU A 101 -2.43 4.40 14.83
CA LEU A 101 -1.98 5.72 14.43
C LEU A 101 -2.50 6.07 13.02
N PRO A 102 -2.95 7.32 12.79
CA PRO A 102 -3.40 7.72 11.46
C PRO A 102 -2.24 7.74 10.46
N LEU A 103 -2.52 7.29 9.24
CA LEU A 103 -1.64 7.52 8.09
C LEU A 103 -1.75 8.97 7.67
N GLN A 104 -0.65 9.68 7.61
CA GLN A 104 -0.56 11.09 7.26
C GLN A 104 0.14 11.24 5.90
N PRO A 105 -0.46 11.94 4.94
CA PRO A 105 0.14 12.17 3.65
C PRO A 105 1.39 13.06 3.81
N ALA A 106 2.45 12.66 3.15
CA ALA A 106 3.74 13.33 3.23
C ALA A 106 4.48 13.31 1.88
N ARG A 107 5.51 14.12 1.79
CA ARG A 107 6.41 14.17 0.63
C ARG A 107 7.86 14.04 1.09
N VAL A 108 8.59 13.15 0.43
CA VAL A 108 10.01 12.94 0.71
C VAL A 108 10.79 14.20 0.36
N LYS A 109 11.50 14.75 1.33
CA LYS A 109 12.37 15.91 1.16
C LYS A 109 13.73 15.49 0.61
N TRP A 110 14.30 14.48 1.22
CA TRP A 110 15.49 13.76 0.74
C TRP A 110 15.65 12.45 1.52
N PHE A 111 16.31 11.48 0.91
CA PHE A 111 16.71 10.22 1.52
C PHE A 111 18.07 9.81 0.98
N ASP A 112 18.95 9.33 1.86
CA ASP A 112 20.29 8.84 1.51
C ASP A 112 20.40 7.37 1.96
N LYS A 113 20.29 6.46 1.00
CA LYS A 113 20.37 5.01 1.24
C LYS A 113 21.72 4.60 1.87
N ALA A 114 22.83 5.26 1.51
CA ALA A 114 24.14 4.94 2.03
C ALA A 114 24.28 5.35 3.51
N LYS A 115 23.66 6.47 3.90
CA LYS A 115 23.61 6.92 5.29
C LYS A 115 22.51 6.21 6.09
N GLY A 116 21.51 5.65 5.41
CA GLY A 116 20.43 4.94 6.03
C GLY A 116 19.34 5.82 6.63
N PHE A 117 19.22 7.09 6.25
CA PHE A 117 18.20 7.99 6.76
C PHE A 117 17.84 9.13 5.80
N GLY A 118 16.74 9.80 6.09
CA GLY A 118 16.26 10.95 5.36
C GLY A 118 15.18 11.70 6.11
N PHE A 119 14.49 12.61 5.43
CA PHE A 119 13.41 13.40 5.97
C PHE A 119 12.26 13.53 4.96
N ALA A 120 11.05 13.62 5.50
CA ALA A 120 9.83 13.95 4.76
C ALA A 120 9.07 15.06 5.47
N ASN A 121 8.23 15.78 4.71
CA ASN A 121 7.31 16.77 5.25
C ASN A 121 5.88 16.27 5.14
N ILE A 122 5.12 16.35 6.22
CA ILE A 122 3.68 16.09 6.23
C ILE A 122 2.96 17.27 5.57
N PHE A 123 1.97 16.99 4.75
CA PHE A 123 1.15 18.05 4.16
C PHE A 123 0.48 18.89 5.24
N GLY A 124 0.61 20.22 5.10
CA GLY A 124 0.01 21.18 6.04
C GLY A 124 0.79 21.38 7.35
N ARG A 125 1.97 20.77 7.52
CA ARG A 125 2.86 20.95 8.67
C ARG A 125 4.24 21.42 8.22
N ALA A 126 4.89 22.23 9.05
CA ALA A 126 6.25 22.71 8.79
C ALA A 126 7.34 21.76 9.31
N ASP A 127 6.94 20.81 10.16
CA ASP A 127 7.87 19.92 10.82
C ASP A 127 8.43 18.87 9.87
N ASP A 128 9.73 18.61 9.98
CA ASP A 128 10.39 17.52 9.27
C ASP A 128 10.19 16.20 10.06
N VAL A 129 9.83 15.14 9.37
CA VAL A 129 9.72 13.80 9.93
C VAL A 129 10.95 12.99 9.54
N PHE A 130 11.64 12.46 10.53
CA PHE A 130 12.80 11.60 10.33
C PHE A 130 12.39 10.24 9.76
N LEU A 131 13.08 9.81 8.70
CA LEU A 131 12.91 8.52 8.04
C LEU A 131 14.17 7.68 8.25
N HIS A 132 14.02 6.48 8.82
CA HIS A 132 15.12 5.53 8.96
C HIS A 132 14.99 4.39 7.97
N ILE A 133 16.11 3.90 7.42
CA ILE A 133 16.12 2.82 6.41
C ILE A 133 15.44 1.54 6.89
N GLU A 134 15.54 1.23 8.17
CA GLU A 134 14.88 0.05 8.72
C GLU A 134 13.36 0.17 8.67
N VAL A 135 12.81 1.36 8.88
CA VAL A 135 11.37 1.59 8.74
C VAL A 135 10.92 1.38 7.29
N LEU A 136 11.73 1.80 6.33
CA LEU A 136 11.46 1.53 4.91
C LEU A 136 11.45 0.03 4.62
N ARG A 137 12.47 -0.69 5.09
CA ARG A 137 12.59 -2.14 4.91
C ARG A 137 11.41 -2.90 5.51
N HIS A 138 10.98 -2.53 6.71
CA HIS A 138 9.77 -3.09 7.34
C HIS A 138 8.49 -2.84 6.53
N SER A 139 8.48 -1.77 5.75
CA SER A 139 7.38 -1.43 4.84
C SER A 139 7.57 -1.99 3.42
N GLY A 140 8.58 -2.85 3.20
CA GLY A 140 8.88 -3.44 1.89
C GLY A 140 9.56 -2.49 0.90
N LEU A 141 10.03 -1.31 1.36
CA LEU A 141 10.69 -0.30 0.53
C LEU A 141 12.21 -0.35 0.72
N ALA A 142 12.97 -0.19 -0.36
CA ALA A 142 14.44 -0.17 -0.31
C ALA A 142 15.03 1.25 -0.39
N ASP A 143 14.29 2.18 -0.95
CA ASP A 143 14.75 3.55 -1.21
C ASP A 143 13.55 4.47 -1.42
N LEU A 144 13.77 5.78 -1.29
CA LEU A 144 12.78 6.82 -1.55
C LEU A 144 13.38 7.91 -2.43
N THR A 145 12.59 8.37 -3.39
CA THR A 145 12.99 9.44 -4.29
C THR A 145 12.59 10.81 -3.75
N VAL A 146 13.43 11.82 -3.95
CA VAL A 146 13.09 13.22 -3.60
C VAL A 146 11.79 13.64 -4.29
N GLY A 147 10.86 14.17 -3.51
CA GLY A 147 9.54 14.59 -4.00
C GLY A 147 8.50 13.47 -4.09
N GLU A 148 8.85 12.22 -3.79
CA GLU A 148 7.93 11.09 -3.78
C GLU A 148 6.82 11.30 -2.75
N ALA A 149 5.58 11.01 -3.14
CA ALA A 149 4.43 11.02 -2.24
C ALA A 149 4.39 9.71 -1.45
N VAL A 150 4.29 9.82 -0.15
CA VAL A 150 4.23 8.68 0.79
C VAL A 150 3.18 8.94 1.85
N SER A 151 2.74 7.90 2.53
CA SER A 151 1.92 8.00 3.73
C SER A 151 2.72 7.51 4.93
N LEU A 152 2.70 8.27 6.01
CA LEU A 152 3.50 8.01 7.20
C LEU A 152 2.62 7.81 8.43
N ARG A 153 2.94 6.82 9.25
CA ARG A 153 2.55 6.82 10.67
C ARG A 153 3.68 7.46 11.46
N VAL A 154 3.35 8.53 12.17
CA VAL A 154 4.35 9.38 12.80
C VAL A 154 4.21 9.32 14.31
N VAL A 155 5.34 9.27 14.99
CA VAL A 155 5.46 9.28 16.44
C VAL A 155 6.42 10.37 16.87
N GLU A 156 6.26 10.82 18.10
CA GLU A 156 7.19 11.77 18.70
C GLU A 156 8.31 11.00 19.40
N GLY A 157 9.53 11.20 18.92
CA GLY A 157 10.73 10.61 19.50
C GLY A 157 11.58 11.65 20.26
N PRO A 158 12.68 11.23 20.88
CA PRO A 158 13.56 12.11 21.66
C PRO A 158 14.19 13.25 20.84
N ARG A 159 14.23 13.10 19.50
CA ARG A 159 14.86 14.05 18.57
C ARG A 159 13.86 14.76 17.65
N GLY A 160 12.55 14.63 17.92
CA GLY A 160 11.47 15.18 17.10
C GLY A 160 10.61 14.10 16.46
N LEU A 161 9.86 14.49 15.43
CA LEU A 161 8.95 13.58 14.74
C LEU A 161 9.73 12.54 13.93
N MET A 162 9.31 11.27 14.05
CA MET A 162 9.91 10.17 13.31
C MET A 162 8.82 9.26 12.72
N ALA A 163 9.08 8.73 11.53
CA ALA A 163 8.21 7.76 10.92
C ALA A 163 8.38 6.41 11.61
N ALA A 164 7.28 5.84 12.05
CA ALA A 164 7.21 4.49 12.58
C ALA A 164 6.76 3.48 11.50
N GLN A 165 6.11 3.97 10.45
CA GLN A 165 5.77 3.22 9.25
C GLN A 165 5.77 4.15 8.04
N VAL A 166 6.17 3.62 6.89
CA VAL A 166 6.08 4.26 5.58
C VAL A 166 5.21 3.38 4.69
N ALA A 167 4.24 3.96 4.02
CA ALA A 167 3.45 3.26 3.00
C ALA A 167 3.52 4.04 1.69
N SER A 168 3.47 3.35 0.57
CA SER A 168 3.33 4.02 -0.71
C SER A 168 1.93 4.69 -0.77
N TRP A 169 1.81 5.75 -1.55
CA TRP A 169 0.52 6.44 -1.68
C TRP A 169 -0.56 5.52 -2.27
N ASP A 170 -0.18 4.64 -3.18
CA ASP A 170 -1.09 3.74 -3.87
C ASP A 170 -1.56 2.58 -2.97
N ASP A 171 -0.73 2.09 -2.05
CA ASP A 171 -1.12 1.04 -1.09
C ASP A 171 -2.27 1.50 -0.18
N VAL A 172 -2.29 2.78 0.17
CA VAL A 172 -3.35 3.37 1.00
C VAL A 172 -4.68 3.43 0.25
N LEU A 173 -4.65 3.74 -1.04
CA LEU A 173 -5.86 3.77 -1.88
C LEU A 173 -6.46 2.38 -2.05
N HIS A 174 -5.64 1.35 -2.22
CA HIS A 174 -6.10 -0.04 -2.33
C HIS A 174 -6.70 -0.58 -1.03
N GLN A 175 -6.15 -0.20 0.12
CA GLN A 175 -6.71 -0.58 1.42
C GLN A 175 -8.06 0.10 1.71
N HIS A 176 -8.26 1.34 1.29
CA HIS A 176 -9.53 2.04 1.44
C HIS A 176 -10.58 1.60 0.40
N GLY A 177 -10.18 1.20 -0.81
CA GLY A 177 -11.08 0.66 -1.83
C GLY A 177 -11.70 -0.69 -1.43
N ALA A 178 -10.93 -1.55 -0.78
CA ALA A 178 -11.39 -2.86 -0.32
C ALA A 178 -12.39 -2.79 0.86
N MET A 179 -12.36 -1.73 1.66
CA MET A 179 -13.33 -1.53 2.76
C MET A 179 -14.66 -0.93 2.31
N SER A 180 -14.69 -0.25 1.16
CA SER A 180 -15.91 0.38 0.62
C SER A 180 -16.85 -0.62 -0.08
N GLU A 181 -16.37 -1.78 -0.51
CA GLU A 181 -17.18 -2.79 -1.17
C GLU A 181 -17.86 -3.77 -0.19
N ALA A 182 -17.47 -3.77 1.09
CA ALA A 182 -18.04 -4.69 2.09
C ALA A 182 -19.33 -4.17 2.77
N GLU A 183 -19.68 -2.89 2.64
CA GLU A 183 -20.87 -2.31 3.28
C GLU A 183 -22.08 -2.13 2.34
N GLY A 184 -21.98 -2.53 1.08
CA GLY A 184 -23.02 -2.33 0.05
C GLY A 184 -24.01 -3.46 -0.19
N SER A 185 -24.03 -4.54 0.61
CA SER A 185 -24.84 -5.73 0.31
C SER A 185 -25.75 -6.16 1.45
N THR A 186 -26.57 -5.27 2.01
CA THR A 186 -27.75 -5.68 2.77
C THR A 186 -28.81 -4.56 2.78
N ALA A 187 -29.59 -4.44 1.74
CA ALA A 187 -30.97 -3.95 1.80
C ALA A 187 -31.68 -4.25 0.47
N GLY A 188 -32.31 -5.37 0.40
CA GLY A 188 -33.17 -5.73 -0.69
C GLY A 188 -34.29 -6.62 -0.21
N SER A 189 -35.50 -6.21 -0.49
CA SER A 189 -36.74 -6.98 -0.47
C SER A 189 -37.44 -7.10 0.88
N ASP A 190 -38.39 -6.22 1.07
CA ASP A 190 -39.74 -6.67 1.42
C ASP A 190 -40.76 -5.67 0.89
N GLN A 191 -41.59 -6.14 -0.03
CA GLN A 191 -42.83 -5.54 -0.44
C GLN A 191 -43.93 -6.50 0.02
N PRO A 192 -44.99 -6.03 0.66
CA PRO A 192 -46.28 -6.63 0.35
C PRO A 192 -47.33 -5.60 -0.10
N ALA A 193 -48.12 -6.16 -0.95
CA ALA A 193 -49.21 -5.58 -1.71
C ALA A 193 -50.43 -5.16 -0.89
N SER A 194 -51.21 -4.28 -1.53
CA SER A 194 -52.65 -4.21 -1.64
C SER A 194 -53.50 -3.93 -0.39
N GLY A 195 -54.26 -2.90 -0.48
CA GLY A 195 -55.46 -2.63 0.33
C GLY A 195 -56.14 -1.33 -0.08
N ASP A 196 -57.00 -1.46 -1.08
CA ASP A 196 -58.10 -0.62 -1.47
C ASP A 196 -58.98 -0.20 -0.28
N ASP A 197 -59.34 1.04 -0.13
CA ASP A 197 -60.74 1.47 0.08
C ASP A 197 -60.86 3.01 0.25
N THR A 198 -61.56 3.61 -0.66
CA THR A 198 -62.23 4.91 -0.52
C THR A 198 -63.66 4.61 0.05
N PRO A 199 -64.46 5.52 0.61
CA PRO A 199 -64.61 6.96 0.27
C PRO A 199 -65.12 7.89 1.39
N SER A 200 -65.25 9.16 1.00
CA SER A 200 -66.31 10.14 1.33
C SER A 200 -66.34 10.84 2.70
N GLY A 201 -66.44 12.11 2.60
CA GLY A 201 -67.28 12.90 3.52
C GLY A 201 -66.70 14.21 3.98
N VAL A 202 -66.90 15.25 3.19
CA VAL A 202 -67.73 16.42 3.42
C VAL A 202 -67.33 17.42 4.56
N THR A 203 -67.15 18.64 4.11
CA THR A 203 -67.61 19.94 4.63
C THR A 203 -66.87 20.63 5.79
N SER A 204 -66.38 21.75 5.43
CA SER A 204 -66.75 23.11 5.87
C SER A 204 -66.18 23.73 7.14
N HIS A 205 -65.79 24.92 6.93
CA HIS A 205 -65.99 26.19 7.63
C HIS A 205 -64.82 26.77 8.43
N LEU A 206 -64.36 27.88 7.86
CA LEU A 206 -64.33 29.24 8.40
C LEU A 206 -63.57 29.46 9.73
N ALA A 207 -62.61 30.28 9.70
CA ALA A 207 -62.51 31.75 9.84
C ALA A 207 -61.72 32.15 11.10
N VAL A 208 -60.82 33.11 10.81
CA VAL A 208 -60.52 34.31 11.59
C VAL A 208 -59.82 34.20 12.94
N GLY A 209 -58.73 34.88 12.99
CA GLY A 209 -58.00 35.35 14.15
C GLY A 209 -56.57 35.71 13.81
#